data_b1653b1685d7e255d490239197c3957a
#
_entry.id   b1653b1685d7e255d490239197c3957a
#
_cell.length_a   1.000
_cell.length_b   1.000
_cell.length_c   1.000
_cell.angle_alpha   90.00
_cell.angle_beta   90.00
_cell.angle_gamma   90.00
#
_symmetry.space_group_name_H-M   'P 1'
#
loop_
_entity.id
_entity.type
_entity.pdbx_description
1 polymer ?
#
loop_
_entity_poly.entity_id
_entity_poly.type
_entity_poly.pdbx_seq_one_letter_code
_entity_poly.pdbx_strand_id
1 'polypeptide(L)'
;MNNVMKQVLVWLVIALVVFTVFKQFDSRTGRTTSLAYSEFMEQAKSGRIRSAEIEGNNIIGKTVDDKLISTYNPNDLWVVGDLMKYGVKVEGKARDENHLLSILVNWFPMLLLIGVWVFFMRQMQGGGRGGAFSFGKSKAKILDESNNTVTFADVAGCDEAKEEVGELVEFLRDPSKFQKLGGRIPRGVLMVGSPGTGKTLLAKAIAGEAKVPFFSISGSDFVEMFVGVGAARVRDMFEQAKKSAPCIVFIDEIDAVGRQRGAGLGGGNDEREQTLNQLLVEMDGFEGNAGVIVIAATNRPDVLDPALMRPGRFDRQVVVPLPDIRGREQILLVHMRKVPLSPDVKAEVIARGTPGFSGADLANLVNEAALFAARKNKRLVDMFDFEMAKDKIMMGTERRSMVMSDEEKKNTAYHESGHAVVAKLLPKSDPVHKVTIIPRGRALGVTMQLPEADRYSYDRDFLLQRISVLFGGRIAEEIFMHQMTTGASNDFERATTMARDMVMRYGMSDLLGTMVYAENEGEVFLGRSITKTTNMSEATMQKVDSEVRRIIDEQYRIARKLIEDNHDKVELMAKTLLEWETIDADQIEDIMQGRPPRPPKPTGATPAQPSGPTPGATTEPTANPA
;
A
#
# COMPACT_ATOMS: atom_id res chain seq x y z
N MET A 1 3.04 26.23 34.91
CA MET A 1 3.19 27.17 33.78
C MET A 1 3.34 26.32 32.51
N ASN A 2 2.37 26.40 31.61
CA ASN A 2 2.36 25.59 30.39
C ASN A 2 3.59 25.89 29.51
N ASN A 3 4.13 24.88 28.83
CA ASN A 3 5.30 25.01 27.96
C ASN A 3 5.16 26.12 26.90
N VAL A 4 3.95 26.38 26.43
CA VAL A 4 3.62 27.48 25.50
C VAL A 4 3.88 28.84 26.16
N MET A 5 3.51 29.01 27.43
CA MET A 5 3.72 30.28 28.18
C MET A 5 5.18 30.56 28.44
N LYS A 6 6.02 29.52 28.62
CA LYS A 6 7.48 29.67 28.71
C LYS A 6 8.12 30.11 27.39
N GLN A 7 7.65 29.56 26.27
CA GLN A 7 8.11 29.96 24.94
C GLN A 7 7.73 31.42 24.61
N VAL A 8 6.48 31.81 24.87
CA VAL A 8 6.03 33.20 24.68
C VAL A 8 6.85 34.18 25.52
N LEU A 9 7.16 33.83 26.78
CA LEU A 9 7.96 34.66 27.66
C LEU A 9 9.40 34.84 27.15
N VAL A 10 10.01 33.78 26.59
CA VAL A 10 11.36 33.85 25.98
C VAL A 10 11.36 34.77 24.75
N TRP A 11 10.37 34.65 23.87
CA TRP A 11 10.24 35.51 22.70
C TRP A 11 9.98 36.97 23.06
N LEU A 12 9.23 37.23 24.15
CA LEU A 12 8.98 38.57 24.67
C LEU A 12 10.25 39.22 25.23
N VAL A 13 11.09 38.45 25.92
CA VAL A 13 12.39 38.90 26.40
C VAL A 13 13.33 39.20 25.23
N ILE A 14 13.38 38.35 24.21
CA ILE A 14 14.19 38.60 23.01
C ILE A 14 13.72 39.86 22.28
N ALA A 15 12.43 40.05 22.10
CA ALA A 15 11.86 41.25 21.48
C ALA A 15 12.19 42.52 22.26
N LEU A 16 12.12 42.46 23.59
CA LEU A 16 12.46 43.58 24.48
C LEU A 16 13.97 43.97 24.40
N VAL A 17 14.84 42.94 24.32
CA VAL A 17 16.29 43.17 24.18
C VAL A 17 16.61 43.77 22.81
N VAL A 18 16.02 43.23 21.71
CA VAL A 18 16.19 43.77 20.37
C VAL A 18 15.66 45.21 20.29
N PHE A 19 14.53 45.51 20.91
CA PHE A 19 13.96 46.87 20.97
C PHE A 19 14.86 47.85 21.75
N THR A 20 15.41 47.43 22.88
CA THR A 20 16.31 48.29 23.67
C THR A 20 17.63 48.55 22.94
N VAL A 21 18.20 47.55 22.25
CA VAL A 21 19.38 47.72 21.41
C VAL A 21 19.10 48.69 20.25
N PHE A 22 17.98 48.54 19.56
CA PHE A 22 17.56 49.45 18.48
C PHE A 22 17.39 50.89 18.98
N LYS A 23 16.72 51.08 20.13
CA LYS A 23 16.52 52.40 20.73
C LYS A 23 17.84 53.10 21.15
N GLN A 24 18.84 52.32 21.50
CA GLN A 24 20.17 52.83 21.84
C GLN A 24 20.99 53.25 20.61
N PHE A 25 20.74 52.65 19.46
CA PHE A 25 21.30 53.07 18.17
C PHE A 25 20.64 54.35 17.65
N ASP A 26 19.34 54.56 17.87
CA ASP A 26 18.59 55.71 17.40
C ASP A 26 18.84 56.99 18.19
N SER A 27 19.30 56.91 19.47
CA SER A 27 19.57 58.06 20.34
C SER A 27 20.93 58.76 20.09
N ARG A 28 21.78 58.26 19.18
CA ARG A 28 23.08 58.88 18.84
C ARG A 28 23.04 59.79 17.59
N THR A 29 21.96 59.93 16.89
CA THR A 29 21.79 60.84 15.75
C THR A 29 20.88 62.01 16.12
N GLY A 30 21.22 62.79 17.15
CA GLY A 30 20.74 64.15 17.28
C GLY A 30 21.20 64.94 16.06
N ARG A 31 20.30 65.67 15.40
CA ARG A 31 20.52 66.45 14.14
C ARG A 31 21.60 67.54 14.34
N THR A 32 22.87 67.16 14.42
CA THR A 32 24.00 68.06 14.30
C THR A 32 24.40 68.15 12.82
N THR A 33 24.38 69.32 12.22
CA THR A 33 24.85 69.54 10.87
C THR A 33 26.38 69.57 10.88
N SER A 34 27.04 68.59 10.25
CA SER A 34 28.50 68.61 10.11
C SER A 34 28.94 69.65 9.12
N LEU A 35 29.84 70.56 9.50
CA LEU A 35 30.47 71.56 8.66
C LEU A 35 31.98 71.35 8.56
N ALA A 36 32.56 71.78 7.40
CA ALA A 36 33.99 71.78 7.26
C ALA A 36 34.63 72.78 8.29
N TYR A 37 35.82 72.47 8.78
CA TYR A 37 36.48 73.27 9.78
C TYR A 37 36.65 74.75 9.35
N SER A 38 37.01 74.97 8.08
CA SER A 38 37.13 76.33 7.48
C SER A 38 35.83 77.12 7.53
N GLU A 39 34.71 76.49 7.14
CA GLU A 39 33.35 77.06 7.15
C GLU A 39 32.89 77.36 8.58
N PHE A 40 33.21 76.50 9.53
CA PHE A 40 32.95 76.74 10.97
C PHE A 40 33.69 77.94 11.49
N MET A 41 34.98 78.10 11.18
CA MET A 41 35.79 79.27 11.57
C MET A 41 35.32 80.56 10.92
N GLU A 42 34.85 80.54 9.66
CA GLU A 42 34.26 81.66 8.96
C GLU A 42 32.90 82.09 9.55
N GLN A 43 32.08 81.13 9.99
CA GLN A 43 30.85 81.41 10.72
C GLN A 43 31.13 81.93 12.14
N ALA A 44 32.18 81.48 12.79
CA ALA A 44 32.65 82.06 14.08
C ALA A 44 33.09 83.47 13.91
N LYS A 45 33.91 83.79 12.88
CA LYS A 45 34.40 85.14 12.53
C LYS A 45 33.29 86.12 12.20
N SER A 46 32.21 85.60 11.55
CA SER A 46 31.01 86.41 11.18
C SER A 46 30.01 86.57 12.36
N GLY A 47 30.36 86.13 13.60
CA GLY A 47 29.52 86.26 14.78
C GLY A 47 28.25 85.38 14.78
N ARG A 48 28.16 84.38 13.93
CA ARG A 48 27.00 83.50 13.84
C ARG A 48 27.02 82.32 14.85
N ILE A 49 28.18 82.07 15.51
CA ILE A 49 28.34 81.07 16.54
C ILE A 49 28.37 81.75 17.88
N ARG A 50 27.47 81.33 18.77
CA ARG A 50 27.34 81.94 20.13
C ARG A 50 28.24 81.24 21.15
N SER A 51 28.32 79.94 21.10
CA SER A 51 29.17 79.14 21.98
C SER A 51 29.71 77.90 21.26
N ALA A 52 30.89 77.45 21.69
CA ALA A 52 31.52 76.24 21.18
C ALA A 52 31.91 75.34 22.32
N GLU A 53 31.49 74.09 22.32
CA GLU A 53 31.90 73.06 23.27
C GLU A 53 33.00 72.21 22.63
N ILE A 54 34.15 72.09 23.27
CA ILE A 54 35.28 71.31 22.72
C ILE A 54 35.43 70.03 23.53
N GLU A 55 35.22 68.86 22.84
CA GLU A 55 35.44 67.55 23.41
C GLU A 55 36.51 66.80 22.58
N GLY A 56 37.73 66.84 23.07
CA GLY A 56 38.90 66.35 22.32
C GLY A 56 39.10 67.12 21.01
N ASN A 57 39.06 66.43 19.87
CA ASN A 57 39.17 67.04 18.53
C ASN A 57 37.81 67.41 17.91
N ASN A 58 36.68 67.09 18.55
CA ASN A 58 35.38 67.50 18.08
C ASN A 58 34.95 68.83 18.70
N ILE A 59 34.51 69.75 17.88
CA ILE A 59 33.98 71.06 18.30
C ILE A 59 32.49 71.07 17.95
N ILE A 60 31.63 71.27 18.90
CA ILE A 60 30.22 71.43 18.76
C ILE A 60 29.86 72.88 18.98
N GLY A 61 29.54 73.58 17.89
CA GLY A 61 29.15 75.00 17.98
C GLY A 61 27.63 75.13 18.05
N LYS A 62 27.18 76.12 18.86
CA LYS A 62 25.77 76.52 18.88
C LYS A 62 25.63 77.87 18.19
N THR A 63 24.85 77.92 17.11
CA THR A 63 24.58 79.14 16.37
C THR A 63 23.66 80.10 17.18
N VAL A 64 23.58 81.34 16.78
CA VAL A 64 22.62 82.31 17.30
C VAL A 64 21.18 81.86 17.18
N ASP A 65 20.85 81.03 16.14
CA ASP A 65 19.53 80.43 15.88
C ASP A 65 19.32 79.10 16.62
N ASP A 66 20.08 78.81 17.65
CA ASP A 66 20.05 77.64 18.51
C ASP A 66 20.27 76.30 17.74
N LYS A 67 20.82 76.31 16.53
CA LYS A 67 21.18 75.08 15.75
C LYS A 67 22.53 74.55 16.22
N LEU A 68 22.63 73.23 16.37
CA LEU A 68 23.90 72.58 16.73
C LEU A 68 24.66 72.23 15.44
N ILE A 69 25.90 72.69 15.37
CA ILE A 69 26.83 72.41 14.26
C ILE A 69 28.04 71.70 14.83
N SER A 70 28.48 70.65 14.20
CA SER A 70 29.69 69.91 14.60
C SER A 70 30.77 70.08 13.53
N THR A 71 32.01 70.25 13.99
CA THR A 71 33.20 70.23 13.12
C THR A 71 34.35 69.51 13.85
N TYR A 72 35.30 69.04 13.04
CA TYR A 72 36.48 68.34 13.53
C TYR A 72 37.71 69.29 13.49
N ASN A 73 38.37 69.48 14.61
CA ASN A 73 39.63 70.28 14.72
C ASN A 73 40.79 69.47 14.08
N PRO A 74 41.42 69.92 12.98
CA PRO A 74 42.58 69.25 12.39
C PRO A 74 43.88 69.40 13.14
N ASN A 75 43.86 69.43 14.49
CA ASN A 75 44.95 69.68 15.40
C ASN A 75 45.46 71.17 15.40
N ASP A 76 44.56 72.08 15.08
CA ASP A 76 44.87 73.50 15.22
C ASP A 76 44.97 73.87 16.74
N LEU A 77 46.21 74.21 17.23
CA LEU A 77 46.50 74.56 18.61
C LEU A 77 45.95 75.92 18.98
N TRP A 78 45.66 76.77 18.01
CA TRP A 78 45.23 78.16 18.27
C TRP A 78 43.70 78.32 18.23
N VAL A 79 42.97 77.29 17.94
CA VAL A 79 41.49 77.26 17.74
C VAL A 79 40.75 77.90 18.93
N VAL A 80 41.16 77.64 20.14
CA VAL A 80 40.56 78.23 21.38
C VAL A 80 40.80 79.76 21.44
N GLY A 81 42.02 80.18 21.14
CA GLY A 81 42.39 81.59 21.12
C GLY A 81 41.63 82.36 20.00
N ASP A 82 41.51 81.79 18.83
CA ASP A 82 40.81 82.39 17.71
C ASP A 82 39.31 82.46 17.95
N LEU A 83 38.70 81.42 18.51
CA LEU A 83 37.27 81.43 18.85
C LEU A 83 36.95 82.47 19.93
N MET A 84 37.79 82.61 20.95
CA MET A 84 37.68 83.70 21.99
C MET A 84 37.83 85.07 21.36
N LYS A 85 38.78 85.28 20.46
CA LYS A 85 38.99 86.50 19.71
C LYS A 85 37.81 86.94 18.88
N TYR A 86 37.03 85.96 18.37
CA TYR A 86 35.79 86.19 17.59
C TYR A 86 34.55 86.31 18.50
N GLY A 87 34.73 86.29 19.84
CA GLY A 87 33.65 86.50 20.82
C GLY A 87 32.79 85.26 21.08
N VAL A 88 33.25 84.09 20.67
CA VAL A 88 32.55 82.82 20.91
C VAL A 88 32.87 82.33 22.33
N LYS A 89 31.85 81.98 23.13
CA LYS A 89 32.01 81.40 24.44
C LYS A 89 32.49 79.97 24.30
N VAL A 90 33.73 79.66 24.75
CA VAL A 90 34.31 78.31 24.64
C VAL A 90 34.22 77.60 25.99
N GLU A 91 33.64 76.40 25.95
CA GLU A 91 33.57 75.47 27.11
C GLU A 91 34.33 74.19 26.76
N GLY A 92 35.25 73.75 27.62
CA GLY A 92 35.97 72.50 27.50
C GLY A 92 35.27 71.41 28.29
N LYS A 93 34.98 70.24 27.65
CA LYS A 93 34.41 69.08 28.32
C LYS A 93 35.45 67.98 28.41
N ALA A 94 35.66 67.46 29.62
CA ALA A 94 36.56 66.34 29.84
C ALA A 94 35.94 65.07 29.19
N ARG A 95 36.75 64.27 28.51
CA ARG A 95 36.36 63.00 27.98
C ARG A 95 36.25 62.01 29.12
N ASP A 96 35.00 61.63 29.50
CA ASP A 96 34.75 60.59 30.49
C ASP A 96 35.06 59.24 29.88
N GLU A 97 36.26 58.70 30.09
CA GLU A 97 36.66 57.37 29.68
C GLU A 97 36.22 56.32 30.73
N ASN A 98 34.94 56.01 30.78
CA ASN A 98 34.47 54.82 31.48
C ASN A 98 34.71 53.56 30.61
N HIS A 99 35.99 53.13 30.52
CA HIS A 99 36.45 51.99 29.76
C HIS A 99 35.72 50.71 30.16
N LEU A 100 35.39 50.47 31.41
CA LEU A 100 34.67 49.31 31.89
C LEU A 100 33.24 49.25 31.36
N LEU A 101 32.52 50.36 31.31
CA LEU A 101 31.14 50.41 30.85
C LEU A 101 31.05 50.24 29.31
N SER A 102 32.03 50.84 28.61
CA SER A 102 32.09 50.68 27.14
C SER A 102 32.46 49.26 26.71
N ILE A 103 33.36 48.60 27.44
CA ILE A 103 33.68 47.17 27.23
C ILE A 103 32.44 46.31 27.49
N LEU A 104 31.71 46.52 28.59
CA LEU A 104 30.54 45.77 28.96
C LEU A 104 29.41 45.95 27.95
N VAL A 105 29.18 47.16 27.47
CA VAL A 105 28.16 47.46 26.45
C VAL A 105 28.50 46.83 25.08
N ASN A 106 29.79 46.87 24.71
CA ASN A 106 30.20 46.28 23.41
C ASN A 106 30.23 44.76 23.42
N TRP A 107 30.55 44.09 24.53
CA TRP A 107 30.61 42.65 24.64
C TRP A 107 29.28 42.02 25.07
N PHE A 108 28.35 42.78 25.61
CA PHE A 108 27.04 42.29 26.07
C PHE A 108 26.23 41.58 24.98
N PRO A 109 26.12 42.10 23.74
CA PRO A 109 25.42 41.40 22.66
C PRO A 109 26.05 40.04 22.31
N MET A 110 27.39 39.99 22.34
CA MET A 110 28.13 38.74 22.05
C MET A 110 27.96 37.72 23.16
N LEU A 111 28.04 38.14 24.43
CA LEU A 111 27.80 37.28 25.59
C LEU A 111 26.35 36.76 25.62
N LEU A 112 25.39 37.60 25.22
CA LEU A 112 23.98 37.22 25.12
C LEU A 112 23.77 36.21 24.02
N LEU A 113 24.40 36.38 22.84
CA LEU A 113 24.37 35.39 21.76
C LEU A 113 24.97 34.05 22.19
N ILE A 114 26.10 34.08 22.89
CA ILE A 114 26.73 32.87 23.44
C ILE A 114 25.80 32.22 24.49
N GLY A 115 25.18 33.01 25.37
CA GLY A 115 24.21 32.51 26.35
C GLY A 115 22.98 31.85 25.71
N VAL A 116 22.43 32.50 24.69
CA VAL A 116 21.32 31.95 23.91
C VAL A 116 21.76 30.65 23.18
N TRP A 117 22.96 30.66 22.59
CA TRP A 117 23.49 29.47 21.92
C TRP A 117 23.73 28.31 22.89
N VAL A 118 24.31 28.56 24.05
CA VAL A 118 24.49 27.55 25.12
C VAL A 118 23.15 27.09 25.68
N PHE A 119 22.16 27.99 25.81
CA PHE A 119 20.81 27.63 26.22
C PHE A 119 20.14 26.70 25.19
N PHE A 120 20.22 27.03 23.88
CA PHE A 120 19.73 26.15 22.83
C PHE A 120 20.47 24.81 22.77
N MET A 121 21.81 24.84 22.94
CA MET A 121 22.59 23.60 23.01
C MET A 121 22.18 22.74 24.21
N ARG A 122 21.97 23.32 25.39
CA ARG A 122 21.48 22.60 26.57
C ARG A 122 20.03 22.09 26.37
N GLN A 123 19.19 22.87 25.73
CA GLN A 123 17.80 22.43 25.41
C GLN A 123 17.80 21.31 24.39
N MET A 124 18.71 21.32 23.42
CA MET A 124 18.91 20.20 22.49
C MET A 124 19.51 18.95 23.16
N GLN A 125 20.35 19.11 24.16
CA GLN A 125 20.94 18.01 24.93
C GLN A 125 20.05 17.50 26.07
N GLY A 126 19.21 18.36 26.66
CA GLY A 126 18.38 18.05 27.83
C GLY A 126 16.91 17.72 27.53
N GLY A 127 16.44 17.90 26.31
CA GLY A 127 15.05 17.67 25.87
C GLY A 127 14.86 16.40 25.13
N GLY A 128 14.72 15.27 25.80
CA GLY A 128 13.99 14.10 25.35
C GLY A 128 14.56 13.32 24.17
N ARG A 129 14.66 12.04 24.32
CA ARG A 129 14.79 10.93 23.37
C ARG A 129 14.14 11.16 21.99
N GLY A 130 14.70 12.03 21.12
CA GLY A 130 14.12 12.34 19.80
C GLY A 130 14.94 13.32 18.96
N GLY A 131 16.26 13.48 19.22
CA GLY A 131 17.16 14.32 18.42
C GLY A 131 17.52 13.68 17.07
N ALA A 132 18.19 14.44 16.20
CA ALA A 132 18.61 14.10 14.84
C ALA A 132 19.31 12.73 14.66
N PHE A 133 19.68 12.04 15.73
CA PHE A 133 20.20 10.67 15.76
C PHE A 133 19.11 9.57 15.80
N SER A 134 17.82 9.93 15.84
CA SER A 134 16.71 8.98 15.90
C SER A 134 16.33 8.40 14.51
N PHE A 135 16.83 8.97 13.42
CA PHE A 135 16.51 8.49 12.06
C PHE A 135 17.04 7.08 11.76
N GLY A 136 18.08 6.64 12.43
CA GLY A 136 18.66 5.30 12.25
C GLY A 136 18.07 4.21 13.16
N LYS A 137 17.11 4.52 14.05
CA LYS A 137 16.48 3.50 14.90
C LYS A 137 15.50 2.68 14.11
N SER A 138 15.51 1.36 14.34
CA SER A 138 14.60 0.42 13.75
C SER A 138 13.14 0.77 14.08
N LYS A 139 12.26 0.71 13.07
CA LYS A 139 10.80 0.78 13.21
C LYS A 139 10.19 -0.60 13.48
N ALA A 140 11.00 -1.62 13.74
CA ALA A 140 10.52 -2.98 13.97
C ALA A 140 9.50 -3.00 15.12
N LYS A 141 8.35 -3.61 14.86
CA LYS A 141 7.33 -3.87 15.87
C LYS A 141 7.75 -5.13 16.63
N ILE A 142 7.99 -4.97 17.93
CA ILE A 142 8.28 -6.10 18.81
C ILE A 142 6.94 -6.62 19.34
N LEU A 143 6.66 -7.88 19.08
CA LEU A 143 5.57 -8.62 19.73
C LEU A 143 6.22 -9.54 20.76
N ASP A 144 6.11 -9.16 22.04
CA ASP A 144 6.57 -9.99 23.14
C ASP A 144 5.74 -11.27 23.23
N GLU A 145 6.27 -12.31 23.88
CA GLU A 145 5.58 -13.60 24.12
C GLU A 145 4.14 -13.42 24.62
N SER A 146 3.92 -12.49 25.54
CA SER A 146 2.62 -12.21 26.15
C SER A 146 1.59 -11.62 25.17
N ASN A 147 2.04 -10.99 24.08
CA ASN A 147 1.19 -10.32 23.10
C ASN A 147 0.96 -11.14 21.82
N ASN A 148 1.73 -12.20 21.59
CA ASN A 148 1.57 -13.07 20.42
C ASN A 148 0.78 -14.33 20.81
N THR A 149 -0.54 -14.27 20.64
CA THR A 149 -1.46 -15.39 20.93
C THR A 149 -1.69 -16.31 19.73
N VAL A 150 -1.08 -16.03 18.58
CA VAL A 150 -1.27 -16.77 17.34
C VAL A 150 -0.49 -18.07 17.38
N THR A 151 -1.17 -19.20 17.14
CA THR A 151 -0.59 -20.55 17.10
C THR A 151 -0.88 -21.24 15.77
N PHE A 152 -0.35 -22.44 15.55
CA PHE A 152 -0.66 -23.25 14.37
C PHE A 152 -2.15 -23.64 14.27
N ALA A 153 -2.92 -23.56 15.35
CA ALA A 153 -4.37 -23.78 15.33
C ALA A 153 -5.14 -22.64 14.63
N ASP A 154 -4.54 -21.46 14.52
CA ASP A 154 -5.10 -20.29 13.82
C ASP A 154 -4.70 -20.22 12.35
N VAL A 155 -3.74 -21.03 11.93
CA VAL A 155 -3.27 -21.16 10.55
C VAL A 155 -3.90 -22.40 9.94
N ALA A 156 -4.58 -22.26 8.82
CA ALA A 156 -5.25 -23.35 8.13
C ALA A 156 -4.89 -23.36 6.63
N GLY A 157 -5.04 -24.50 5.97
CA GLY A 157 -4.89 -24.64 4.53
C GLY A 157 -3.47 -24.56 3.97
N CYS A 158 -2.46 -24.86 4.81
CA CYS A 158 -1.05 -24.94 4.41
C CYS A 158 -0.32 -25.99 5.27
N ASP A 159 -0.84 -27.21 5.29
CA ASP A 159 -0.34 -28.24 6.22
C ASP A 159 1.10 -28.64 5.90
N GLU A 160 1.49 -28.75 4.63
CA GLU A 160 2.87 -29.03 4.21
C GLU A 160 3.83 -27.91 4.66
N ALA A 161 3.44 -26.65 4.50
CA ALA A 161 4.26 -25.54 4.97
C ALA A 161 4.39 -25.53 6.51
N LYS A 162 3.35 -25.94 7.26
CA LYS A 162 3.41 -26.07 8.71
C LYS A 162 4.35 -27.20 9.14
N GLU A 163 4.31 -28.33 8.46
CA GLU A 163 5.19 -29.46 8.73
C GLU A 163 6.66 -29.06 8.51
N GLU A 164 6.94 -28.39 7.38
CA GLU A 164 8.28 -27.92 7.02
C GLU A 164 8.85 -26.91 8.03
N VAL A 165 8.01 -26.00 8.56
CA VAL A 165 8.44 -25.04 9.58
C VAL A 165 8.36 -25.58 11.02
N GLY A 166 7.75 -26.73 11.23
CA GLY A 166 7.66 -27.40 12.53
C GLY A 166 9.02 -27.67 13.15
N GLU A 167 10.01 -28.02 12.33
CA GLU A 167 11.39 -28.21 12.77
C GLU A 167 12.00 -26.94 13.38
N LEU A 168 11.63 -25.76 12.88
CA LEU A 168 12.10 -24.47 13.42
C LEU A 168 11.55 -24.24 14.83
N VAL A 169 10.29 -24.62 15.06
CA VAL A 169 9.65 -24.52 16.38
C VAL A 169 10.34 -25.44 17.38
N GLU A 170 10.61 -26.68 16.99
CA GLU A 170 11.34 -27.63 17.87
C GLU A 170 12.72 -27.12 18.25
N PHE A 171 13.43 -26.55 17.28
CA PHE A 171 14.74 -25.97 17.53
C PHE A 171 14.70 -24.77 18.46
N LEU A 172 13.78 -23.83 18.24
CA LEU A 172 13.67 -22.65 19.09
C LEU A 172 13.30 -23.02 20.54
N ARG A 173 12.56 -24.14 20.73
CA ARG A 173 12.24 -24.69 22.05
C ARG A 173 13.40 -25.42 22.71
N ASP A 174 14.13 -26.23 21.96
CA ASP A 174 15.27 -27.01 22.46
C ASP A 174 16.42 -27.10 21.43
N PRO A 175 17.27 -26.07 21.36
CA PRO A 175 18.44 -26.08 20.47
C PRO A 175 19.43 -27.22 20.74
N SER A 176 19.48 -27.71 21.98
CA SER A 176 20.48 -28.70 22.44
C SER A 176 20.30 -30.06 21.76
N LYS A 177 19.06 -30.44 21.44
CA LYS A 177 18.70 -31.68 20.75
C LYS A 177 19.40 -31.81 19.39
N PHE A 178 19.40 -30.73 18.62
CA PHE A 178 19.96 -30.70 17.27
C PHE A 178 21.49 -30.59 17.27
N GLN A 179 22.05 -29.82 18.20
CA GLN A 179 23.51 -29.64 18.35
C GLN A 179 24.22 -30.95 18.68
N LYS A 180 23.62 -31.82 19.53
CA LYS A 180 24.20 -33.12 19.90
C LYS A 180 24.38 -34.07 18.73
N LEU A 181 23.55 -33.91 17.66
CA LEU A 181 23.61 -34.74 16.45
C LEU A 181 24.43 -34.09 15.32
N GLY A 182 25.04 -32.90 15.56
CA GLY A 182 25.81 -32.15 14.56
C GLY A 182 24.94 -31.46 13.50
N GLY A 183 23.61 -31.45 13.69
CA GLY A 183 22.67 -30.76 12.81
C GLY A 183 22.88 -29.23 12.86
N ARG A 184 22.93 -28.60 11.71
CA ARG A 184 22.94 -27.14 11.59
C ARG A 184 21.56 -26.69 11.14
N ILE A 185 21.01 -25.70 11.83
CA ILE A 185 19.70 -25.14 11.50
C ILE A 185 19.86 -24.02 10.50
N PRO A 186 18.87 -23.87 9.59
CA PRO A 186 18.86 -22.77 8.65
C PRO A 186 18.83 -21.44 9.42
N ARG A 187 19.74 -20.53 9.06
CA ARG A 187 19.79 -19.18 9.63
C ARG A 187 18.68 -18.31 9.13
N GLY A 188 18.25 -18.57 7.89
CA GLY A 188 17.20 -17.84 7.24
C GLY A 188 16.26 -18.74 6.46
N VAL A 189 14.98 -18.39 6.52
CA VAL A 189 13.90 -19.05 5.79
C VAL A 189 13.20 -18.03 4.91
N LEU A 190 13.09 -18.33 3.63
CA LEU A 190 12.33 -17.51 2.68
C LEU A 190 10.95 -18.13 2.45
N MET A 191 9.90 -17.43 2.88
CA MET A 191 8.52 -17.81 2.59
C MET A 191 8.09 -17.21 1.26
N VAL A 192 7.70 -18.07 0.32
CA VAL A 192 7.28 -17.70 -1.03
C VAL A 192 5.83 -18.08 -1.26
N GLY A 193 5.06 -17.23 -1.91
CA GLY A 193 3.67 -17.55 -2.27
C GLY A 193 2.90 -16.34 -2.72
N SER A 194 1.72 -16.57 -3.28
CA SER A 194 0.82 -15.50 -3.73
C SER A 194 0.43 -14.53 -2.60
N PRO A 195 0.03 -13.29 -2.91
CA PRO A 195 -0.51 -12.38 -1.91
C PRO A 195 -1.70 -13.00 -1.16
N GLY A 196 -1.79 -12.75 0.15
CA GLY A 196 -2.93 -13.21 0.95
C GLY A 196 -2.93 -14.69 1.36
N THR A 197 -1.86 -15.47 1.07
CA THR A 197 -1.77 -16.89 1.45
C THR A 197 -1.45 -17.13 2.92
N GLY A 198 -1.19 -16.07 3.71
CA GLY A 198 -0.98 -16.19 5.16
C GLY A 198 0.48 -16.29 5.60
N LYS A 199 1.46 -15.93 4.75
CA LYS A 199 2.90 -15.97 5.08
C LYS A 199 3.24 -15.26 6.40
N THR A 200 2.75 -14.05 6.57
CA THR A 200 2.94 -13.26 7.82
C THR A 200 2.24 -13.90 9.01
N LEU A 201 1.08 -14.54 8.81
CA LEU A 201 0.37 -15.26 9.87
C LEU A 201 1.13 -16.51 10.28
N LEU A 202 1.66 -17.28 9.33
CA LEU A 202 2.47 -18.47 9.57
C LEU A 202 3.75 -18.11 10.35
N ALA A 203 4.44 -17.02 9.98
CA ALA A 203 5.61 -16.55 10.71
C ALA A 203 5.29 -16.18 12.17
N LYS A 204 4.15 -15.52 12.43
CA LYS A 204 3.67 -15.24 13.79
C LYS A 204 3.33 -16.51 14.55
N ALA A 205 2.73 -17.50 13.88
CA ALA A 205 2.38 -18.77 14.49
C ALA A 205 3.61 -19.58 14.90
N ILE A 206 4.70 -19.54 14.11
CA ILE A 206 5.99 -20.16 14.50
C ILE A 206 6.49 -19.55 15.82
N ALA A 207 6.48 -18.21 15.93
CA ALA A 207 6.94 -17.53 17.14
C ALA A 207 6.04 -17.82 18.36
N GLY A 208 4.71 -17.80 18.16
CA GLY A 208 3.75 -18.10 19.22
C GLY A 208 3.81 -19.56 19.68
N GLU A 209 4.00 -20.50 18.76
CA GLU A 209 4.16 -21.91 19.06
C GLU A 209 5.49 -22.20 19.78
N ALA A 210 6.57 -21.53 19.35
CA ALA A 210 7.88 -21.62 19.99
C ALA A 210 7.99 -20.83 21.31
N LYS A 211 7.06 -19.90 21.56
CA LYS A 211 7.06 -18.96 22.70
C LYS A 211 8.32 -18.11 22.73
N VAL A 212 8.65 -17.47 21.62
CA VAL A 212 9.80 -16.59 21.48
C VAL A 212 9.38 -15.21 21.00
N PRO A 213 10.15 -14.14 21.29
CA PRO A 213 9.90 -12.80 20.78
C PRO A 213 9.90 -12.76 19.26
N PHE A 214 9.00 -11.93 18.70
CA PHE A 214 8.81 -11.76 17.26
C PHE A 214 9.05 -10.32 16.87
N PHE A 215 10.10 -10.06 16.08
CA PHE A 215 10.41 -8.77 15.51
C PHE A 215 9.85 -8.71 14.09
N SER A 216 8.96 -7.78 13.79
CA SER A 216 8.36 -7.64 12.46
C SER A 216 8.68 -6.27 11.86
N ILE A 217 9.16 -6.28 10.63
CA ILE A 217 9.44 -5.10 9.83
C ILE A 217 9.06 -5.36 8.37
N SER A 218 8.65 -4.32 7.64
CA SER A 218 8.49 -4.40 6.18
C SER A 218 9.80 -4.05 5.48
N GLY A 219 10.10 -4.72 4.37
CA GLY A 219 11.23 -4.34 3.51
C GLY A 219 11.16 -2.89 3.05
N SER A 220 9.95 -2.35 2.86
CA SER A 220 9.75 -0.94 2.54
C SER A 220 10.19 0.04 3.63
N ASP A 221 10.19 -0.38 4.92
CA ASP A 221 10.65 0.46 6.04
C ASP A 221 12.17 0.71 6.01
N PHE A 222 12.91 -0.08 5.25
CA PHE A 222 14.35 0.11 5.05
C PHE A 222 14.68 1.03 3.89
N VAL A 223 13.72 1.30 2.99
CA VAL A 223 13.93 2.18 1.83
C VAL A 223 13.61 3.61 2.24
N GLU A 224 14.64 4.45 2.33
CA GLU A 224 14.53 5.86 2.71
C GLU A 224 15.24 6.74 1.66
N MET A 225 14.94 8.04 1.67
CA MET A 225 15.58 8.98 0.73
C MET A 225 17.04 9.34 1.13
N PHE A 226 17.44 9.05 2.36
CA PHE A 226 18.76 9.40 2.88
C PHE A 226 19.68 8.20 2.91
N VAL A 227 20.80 8.30 2.23
CA VAL A 227 21.82 7.23 2.14
C VAL A 227 22.31 6.82 3.53
N GLY A 228 22.32 5.50 3.79
CA GLY A 228 22.81 4.91 5.04
C GLY A 228 21.80 4.78 6.16
N VAL A 229 20.61 5.37 6.07
CA VAL A 229 19.57 5.25 7.11
C VAL A 229 18.98 3.84 7.12
N GLY A 230 18.70 3.25 5.96
CA GLY A 230 18.24 1.87 5.83
C GLY A 230 19.24 0.88 6.43
N ALA A 231 20.52 1.02 6.09
CA ALA A 231 21.59 0.18 6.63
C ALA A 231 21.73 0.31 8.17
N ALA A 232 21.57 1.52 8.72
CA ALA A 232 21.59 1.73 10.16
C ALA A 232 20.40 1.06 10.87
N ARG A 233 19.20 1.07 10.26
CA ARG A 233 18.01 0.37 10.79
C ARG A 233 18.17 -1.14 10.77
N VAL A 234 18.75 -1.68 9.70
CA VAL A 234 19.07 -3.11 9.63
C VAL A 234 19.98 -3.49 10.81
N ARG A 235 21.08 -2.78 11.00
CA ARG A 235 22.02 -3.02 12.10
C ARG A 235 21.34 -2.94 13.47
N ASP A 236 20.58 -1.90 13.73
CA ASP A 236 19.88 -1.69 15.01
C ASP A 236 18.88 -2.83 15.29
N MET A 237 18.12 -3.26 14.27
CA MET A 237 17.20 -4.38 14.38
C MET A 237 17.91 -5.69 14.74
N PHE A 238 19.02 -6.01 14.05
CA PHE A 238 19.78 -7.23 14.34
C PHE A 238 20.48 -7.18 15.70
N GLU A 239 20.96 -6.01 16.14
CA GLU A 239 21.49 -5.84 17.50
C GLU A 239 20.42 -6.06 18.57
N GLN A 240 19.19 -5.59 18.36
CA GLN A 240 18.07 -5.83 19.28
C GLN A 240 17.69 -7.30 19.29
N ALA A 241 17.63 -7.96 18.14
CA ALA A 241 17.35 -9.39 18.03
C ALA A 241 18.41 -10.24 18.77
N LYS A 242 19.70 -9.93 18.60
CA LYS A 242 20.80 -10.61 19.32
C LYS A 242 20.66 -10.51 20.85
N LYS A 243 20.18 -9.36 21.36
CA LYS A 243 19.94 -9.15 22.80
C LYS A 243 18.73 -9.91 23.32
N SER A 244 17.79 -10.25 22.46
CA SER A 244 16.52 -10.91 22.78
C SER A 244 16.48 -12.38 22.36
N ALA A 245 17.63 -12.98 22.03
CA ALA A 245 17.70 -14.37 21.63
C ALA A 245 17.33 -15.33 22.79
N PRO A 246 16.58 -16.44 22.51
CA PRO A 246 16.10 -16.87 21.19
C PRO A 246 14.91 -16.05 20.68
N CYS A 247 14.93 -15.67 19.39
CA CYS A 247 13.87 -14.87 18.78
C CYS A 247 13.74 -15.09 17.28
N ILE A 248 12.64 -14.60 16.70
CA ILE A 248 12.41 -14.56 15.26
C ILE A 248 12.45 -13.12 14.76
N VAL A 249 13.20 -12.88 13.68
CA VAL A 249 13.17 -11.63 12.90
C VAL A 249 12.41 -11.90 11.61
N PHE A 250 11.27 -11.23 11.44
CA PHE A 250 10.44 -11.36 10.24
C PHE A 250 10.54 -10.11 9.38
N ILE A 251 10.90 -10.30 8.10
CA ILE A 251 10.99 -9.25 7.09
C ILE A 251 9.94 -9.52 6.03
N ASP A 252 8.86 -8.74 6.06
CA ASP A 252 7.82 -8.83 5.03
C ASP A 252 8.25 -8.06 3.77
N GLU A 253 7.76 -8.47 2.60
CA GLU A 253 8.06 -7.82 1.31
C GLU A 253 9.57 -7.59 1.09
N ILE A 254 10.38 -8.62 1.31
CA ILE A 254 11.85 -8.52 1.18
C ILE A 254 12.30 -8.05 -0.21
N ASP A 255 11.48 -8.25 -1.24
CA ASP A 255 11.71 -7.81 -2.61
C ASP A 255 11.77 -6.28 -2.75
N ALA A 256 11.26 -5.50 -1.77
CA ALA A 256 11.44 -4.06 -1.73
C ALA A 256 12.92 -3.65 -1.61
N VAL A 257 13.74 -4.44 -0.88
CA VAL A 257 15.18 -4.20 -0.65
C VAL A 257 16.05 -5.16 -1.42
N GLY A 258 15.62 -6.42 -1.52
CA GLY A 258 16.39 -7.55 -2.04
C GLY A 258 16.39 -7.71 -3.55
N ARG A 259 16.00 -6.72 -4.35
CA ARG A 259 15.91 -6.80 -5.80
C ARG A 259 17.31 -6.87 -6.43
N GLN A 260 17.42 -7.59 -7.57
CA GLN A 260 18.66 -7.72 -8.36
C GLN A 260 19.29 -6.37 -8.72
N ARG A 261 20.62 -6.34 -8.73
CA ARG A 261 21.43 -5.16 -9.04
C ARG A 261 21.29 -4.78 -10.50
N GLY A 262 21.22 -3.48 -10.80
CA GLY A 262 21.19 -2.98 -12.18
C GLY A 262 19.81 -2.82 -12.81
N ALA A 263 18.71 -3.14 -12.13
CA ALA A 263 17.35 -3.00 -12.67
C ALA A 263 16.77 -1.57 -12.64
N GLY A 264 17.59 -0.50 -12.55
CA GLY A 264 17.10 0.88 -12.55
C GLY A 264 18.16 1.93 -12.79
N LEU A 265 17.88 2.86 -13.70
CA LEU A 265 18.67 4.07 -13.97
C LEU A 265 18.16 5.20 -13.05
N GLY A 266 18.75 5.37 -11.85
CA GLY A 266 18.41 6.52 -11.00
C GLY A 266 19.03 6.41 -9.60
N GLY A 267 19.39 7.54 -8.99
CA GLY A 267 20.10 7.65 -7.70
C GLY A 267 19.41 7.10 -6.44
N GLY A 268 18.29 6.39 -6.58
CA GLY A 268 17.64 5.66 -5.48
C GLY A 268 18.12 4.20 -5.34
N ASN A 269 19.00 3.73 -6.23
CA ASN A 269 19.50 2.36 -6.19
C ASN A 269 20.65 2.18 -5.20
N ASP A 270 21.48 3.21 -5.00
CA ASP A 270 22.66 3.14 -4.13
C ASP A 270 22.29 2.87 -2.67
N GLU A 271 21.18 3.46 -2.20
CA GLU A 271 20.70 3.24 -0.84
C GLU A 271 20.16 1.83 -0.63
N ARG A 272 19.39 1.32 -1.61
CA ARG A 272 18.88 -0.06 -1.55
C ARG A 272 20.00 -1.08 -1.57
N GLU A 273 21.01 -0.88 -2.43
CA GLU A 273 22.18 -1.75 -2.50
C GLU A 273 22.99 -1.71 -1.20
N GLN A 274 23.17 -0.54 -0.61
CA GLN A 274 23.85 -0.40 0.67
C GLN A 274 23.07 -1.13 1.79
N THR A 275 21.74 -1.00 1.80
CA THR A 275 20.88 -1.65 2.77
C THR A 275 20.89 -3.16 2.59
N LEU A 276 20.80 -3.66 1.34
CA LEU A 276 20.95 -5.07 1.01
C LEU A 276 22.31 -5.61 1.47
N ASN A 277 23.40 -4.92 1.14
CA ASN A 277 24.73 -5.35 1.56
C ASN A 277 24.86 -5.41 3.09
N GLN A 278 24.27 -4.45 3.82
CA GLN A 278 24.24 -4.49 5.28
C GLN A 278 23.42 -5.69 5.80
N LEU A 279 22.26 -5.99 5.18
CA LEU A 279 21.47 -7.18 5.52
C LEU A 279 22.29 -8.46 5.34
N LEU A 280 22.99 -8.59 4.22
CA LEU A 280 23.86 -9.74 3.93
C LEU A 280 24.99 -9.87 4.97
N VAL A 281 25.62 -8.76 5.36
CA VAL A 281 26.68 -8.73 6.38
C VAL A 281 26.15 -9.15 7.75
N GLU A 282 24.96 -8.64 8.16
CA GLU A 282 24.37 -9.03 9.44
C GLU A 282 23.98 -10.51 9.46
N MET A 283 23.44 -11.05 8.36
CA MET A 283 23.12 -12.48 8.25
C MET A 283 24.37 -13.35 8.27
N ASP A 284 25.44 -12.96 7.57
CA ASP A 284 26.70 -13.70 7.59
C ASP A 284 27.40 -13.64 8.97
N GLY A 285 27.18 -12.54 9.72
CA GLY A 285 27.73 -12.32 11.07
C GLY A 285 27.05 -13.06 12.20
N PHE A 286 26.03 -13.90 11.92
CA PHE A 286 25.49 -14.80 12.95
C PHE A 286 26.39 -16.02 13.13
N GLU A 287 26.89 -16.21 14.33
CA GLU A 287 27.44 -17.51 14.73
C GLU A 287 26.29 -18.52 14.83
N GLY A 288 26.51 -19.76 14.38
CA GLY A 288 25.47 -20.78 14.25
C GLY A 288 24.68 -21.14 15.54
N ASN A 289 25.03 -20.54 16.68
CA ASN A 289 24.42 -20.77 18.00
C ASN A 289 23.68 -19.55 18.55
N ALA A 290 23.49 -18.47 17.78
CA ALA A 290 22.93 -17.23 18.30
C ALA A 290 21.43 -17.30 18.67
N GLY A 291 20.72 -18.38 18.30
CA GLY A 291 19.29 -18.53 18.60
C GLY A 291 18.36 -17.55 17.88
N VAL A 292 18.85 -16.83 16.88
CA VAL A 292 18.06 -15.90 16.06
C VAL A 292 17.79 -16.56 14.71
N ILE A 293 16.51 -16.65 14.33
CA ILE A 293 16.09 -17.12 13.01
C ILE A 293 15.51 -15.93 12.24
N VAL A 294 16.01 -15.72 11.02
CA VAL A 294 15.48 -14.70 10.12
C VAL A 294 14.48 -15.34 9.17
N ILE A 295 13.25 -14.86 9.15
CA ILE A 295 12.21 -15.30 8.22
C ILE A 295 11.90 -14.12 7.30
N ALA A 296 12.03 -14.30 6.00
CA ALA A 296 11.60 -13.30 5.03
C ALA A 296 10.40 -13.80 4.23
N ALA A 297 9.53 -12.89 3.80
CA ALA A 297 8.40 -13.21 2.92
C ALA A 297 8.47 -12.39 1.63
N THR A 298 8.14 -13.05 0.51
CA THR A 298 8.00 -12.39 -0.80
C THR A 298 6.89 -13.01 -1.61
N ASN A 299 6.30 -12.20 -2.48
CA ASN A 299 5.37 -12.65 -3.52
C ASN A 299 6.10 -12.87 -4.87
N ARG A 300 7.34 -12.40 -4.98
CA ARG A 300 8.13 -12.37 -6.22
C ARG A 300 9.55 -12.88 -6.00
N PRO A 301 9.75 -14.18 -5.89
CA PRO A 301 11.09 -14.75 -5.70
C PRO A 301 12.00 -14.53 -6.92
N ASP A 302 11.42 -14.34 -8.11
CA ASP A 302 12.09 -14.11 -9.39
C ASP A 302 12.92 -12.82 -9.44
N VAL A 303 12.55 -11.80 -8.68
CA VAL A 303 13.24 -10.50 -8.67
C VAL A 303 14.34 -10.40 -7.61
N LEU A 304 14.49 -11.40 -6.72
CA LEU A 304 15.45 -11.35 -5.63
C LEU A 304 16.89 -11.53 -6.11
N ASP A 305 17.82 -10.82 -5.46
CA ASP A 305 19.26 -10.99 -5.70
C ASP A 305 19.68 -12.42 -5.29
N PRO A 306 20.33 -13.18 -6.20
CA PRO A 306 20.82 -14.53 -5.91
C PRO A 306 21.74 -14.62 -4.68
N ALA A 307 22.38 -13.51 -4.31
CA ALA A 307 23.21 -13.44 -3.11
C ALA A 307 22.43 -13.70 -1.81
N LEU A 308 21.13 -13.40 -1.77
CA LEU A 308 20.26 -13.71 -0.63
C LEU A 308 20.02 -15.21 -0.45
N MET A 309 20.02 -15.96 -1.56
CA MET A 309 19.71 -17.40 -1.58
C MET A 309 20.94 -18.29 -1.34
N ARG A 310 22.11 -17.70 -1.05
CA ARG A 310 23.33 -18.47 -0.77
C ARG A 310 23.24 -19.17 0.57
N PRO A 311 23.86 -20.38 0.69
CA PRO A 311 23.95 -21.10 1.96
C PRO A 311 24.48 -20.21 3.10
N GLY A 312 23.83 -20.30 4.26
CA GLY A 312 24.14 -19.47 5.43
C GLY A 312 23.34 -18.17 5.52
N ARG A 313 22.47 -17.89 4.52
CA ARG A 313 21.52 -16.77 4.48
C ARG A 313 20.10 -17.32 4.44
N PHE A 314 19.33 -17.08 3.36
CA PHE A 314 18.04 -17.74 3.14
C PHE A 314 18.26 -19.08 2.44
N ASP A 315 18.75 -20.05 3.19
CA ASP A 315 19.13 -21.36 2.68
C ASP A 315 17.97 -22.37 2.65
N ARG A 316 16.83 -22.04 3.27
CA ARG A 316 15.58 -22.80 3.16
C ARG A 316 14.49 -21.93 2.54
N GLN A 317 13.80 -22.50 1.55
CA GLN A 317 12.64 -21.88 0.92
C GLN A 317 11.39 -22.67 1.26
N VAL A 318 10.39 -22.02 1.86
CA VAL A 318 9.08 -22.59 2.20
C VAL A 318 8.04 -21.98 1.27
N VAL A 319 7.36 -22.84 0.51
CA VAL A 319 6.30 -22.41 -0.40
C VAL A 319 4.96 -22.44 0.32
N VAL A 320 4.25 -21.32 0.33
CA VAL A 320 2.88 -21.21 0.86
C VAL A 320 1.93 -21.03 -0.31
N PRO A 321 1.38 -22.13 -0.87
CA PRO A 321 0.52 -22.08 -2.06
C PRO A 321 -0.86 -21.50 -1.74
N LEU A 322 -1.66 -21.30 -2.78
CA LEU A 322 -3.09 -21.07 -2.60
C LEU A 322 -3.73 -22.32 -2.00
N PRO A 323 -4.71 -22.17 -1.08
CA PRO A 323 -5.34 -23.31 -0.43
C PRO A 323 -6.19 -24.13 -1.42
N ASP A 324 -6.13 -25.46 -1.30
CA ASP A 324 -7.04 -26.38 -1.96
C ASP A 324 -8.45 -26.33 -1.35
N ILE A 325 -9.39 -27.14 -1.84
CA ILE A 325 -10.78 -27.13 -1.35
C ILE A 325 -10.83 -27.37 0.17
N ARG A 326 -10.04 -28.31 0.68
CA ARG A 326 -10.02 -28.66 2.11
C ARG A 326 -9.40 -27.51 2.93
N GLY A 327 -8.33 -26.95 2.43
CA GLY A 327 -7.69 -25.78 3.04
C GLY A 327 -8.62 -24.56 3.07
N ARG A 328 -9.37 -24.31 1.99
CA ARG A 328 -10.37 -23.23 1.96
C ARG A 328 -11.48 -23.45 2.99
N GLU A 329 -11.97 -24.67 3.12
CA GLU A 329 -12.96 -25.02 4.13
C GLU A 329 -12.43 -24.77 5.55
N GLN A 330 -11.22 -25.24 5.87
CA GLN A 330 -10.58 -25.02 7.16
C GLN A 330 -10.38 -23.51 7.46
N ILE A 331 -9.93 -22.73 6.47
CA ILE A 331 -9.76 -21.27 6.60
C ILE A 331 -11.11 -20.59 6.86
N LEU A 332 -12.15 -20.98 6.13
CA LEU A 332 -13.51 -20.46 6.35
C LEU A 332 -13.97 -20.76 7.77
N LEU A 333 -13.82 -21.99 8.27
CA LEU A 333 -14.19 -22.35 9.62
C LEU A 333 -13.46 -21.52 10.68
N VAL A 334 -12.18 -21.18 10.47
CA VAL A 334 -11.42 -20.31 11.37
C VAL A 334 -12.02 -18.90 11.41
N HIS A 335 -12.32 -18.31 10.24
CA HIS A 335 -12.85 -16.94 10.16
C HIS A 335 -14.32 -16.85 10.60
N MET A 336 -15.10 -17.91 10.39
CA MET A 336 -16.50 -18.01 10.77
C MET A 336 -16.74 -18.11 12.27
N ARG A 337 -15.75 -18.53 13.08
CA ARG A 337 -15.87 -18.66 14.54
C ARG A 337 -16.39 -17.39 15.25
N LYS A 338 -16.13 -16.22 14.66
CA LYS A 338 -16.47 -14.91 15.25
C LYS A 338 -17.77 -14.34 14.71
N VAL A 339 -18.46 -15.04 13.80
CA VAL A 339 -19.65 -14.55 13.10
C VAL A 339 -20.86 -15.38 13.51
N PRO A 340 -22.00 -14.75 13.86
CA PRO A 340 -23.23 -15.48 14.17
C PRO A 340 -23.83 -16.04 12.87
N LEU A 341 -23.77 -17.36 12.70
CA LEU A 341 -24.20 -18.05 11.50
C LEU A 341 -25.56 -18.72 11.67
N SER A 342 -26.31 -18.77 10.59
CA SER A 342 -27.52 -19.59 10.47
C SER A 342 -27.16 -21.07 10.24
N PRO A 343 -27.98 -22.03 10.67
CA PRO A 343 -27.72 -23.47 10.49
C PRO A 343 -27.63 -23.95 9.05
N ASP A 344 -28.09 -23.18 8.08
CA ASP A 344 -28.02 -23.48 6.65
C ASP A 344 -26.65 -23.24 6.03
N VAL A 345 -25.75 -22.50 6.71
CA VAL A 345 -24.41 -22.17 6.22
C VAL A 345 -23.51 -23.39 6.27
N LYS A 346 -23.02 -23.80 5.09
CA LYS A 346 -22.10 -24.93 4.92
C LYS A 346 -20.78 -24.43 4.34
N ALA A 347 -19.72 -24.48 5.15
CA ALA A 347 -18.37 -24.04 4.75
C ALA A 347 -17.86 -24.83 3.53
N GLU A 348 -18.16 -26.13 3.44
CA GLU A 348 -17.79 -26.98 2.31
C GLU A 348 -18.35 -26.45 0.96
N VAL A 349 -19.63 -26.05 0.94
CA VAL A 349 -20.28 -25.51 -0.26
C VAL A 349 -19.63 -24.19 -0.68
N ILE A 350 -19.32 -23.34 0.29
CA ILE A 350 -18.65 -22.07 0.03
C ILE A 350 -17.22 -22.31 -0.49
N ALA A 351 -16.49 -23.25 0.11
CA ALA A 351 -15.14 -23.61 -0.30
C ALA A 351 -15.08 -24.14 -1.75
N ARG A 352 -16.05 -24.97 -2.16
CA ARG A 352 -16.19 -25.42 -3.54
C ARG A 352 -16.48 -24.26 -4.50
N GLY A 353 -17.29 -23.31 -4.06
CA GLY A 353 -17.68 -22.15 -4.85
C GLY A 353 -16.64 -21.04 -4.94
N THR A 354 -15.46 -21.20 -4.34
CA THR A 354 -14.40 -20.17 -4.27
C THR A 354 -13.04 -20.69 -4.76
N PRO A 355 -12.95 -21.26 -5.98
CA PRO A 355 -11.68 -21.73 -6.53
C PRO A 355 -10.69 -20.57 -6.68
N GLY A 356 -9.42 -20.81 -6.32
CA GLY A 356 -8.36 -19.83 -6.46
C GLY A 356 -8.37 -18.69 -5.42
N PHE A 357 -9.28 -18.71 -4.43
CA PHE A 357 -9.28 -17.72 -3.36
C PHE A 357 -8.10 -17.97 -2.40
N SER A 358 -7.42 -16.89 -2.05
CA SER A 358 -6.43 -16.88 -0.98
C SER A 358 -7.11 -16.84 0.41
N GLY A 359 -6.33 -17.05 1.47
CA GLY A 359 -6.84 -16.90 2.84
C GLY A 359 -7.41 -15.50 3.12
N ALA A 360 -6.81 -14.45 2.55
CA ALA A 360 -7.30 -13.09 2.67
C ALA A 360 -8.63 -12.87 1.94
N ASP A 361 -8.80 -13.48 0.76
CA ASP A 361 -10.06 -13.40 0.01
C ASP A 361 -11.19 -14.09 0.76
N LEU A 362 -10.91 -15.26 1.38
CA LEU A 362 -11.88 -15.99 2.20
C LEU A 362 -12.26 -15.22 3.47
N ALA A 363 -11.28 -14.57 4.12
CA ALA A 363 -11.56 -13.70 5.26
C ALA A 363 -12.45 -12.51 4.86
N ASN A 364 -12.16 -11.91 3.69
CA ASN A 364 -12.97 -10.84 3.13
C ASN A 364 -14.37 -11.32 2.77
N LEU A 365 -14.51 -12.53 2.24
CA LEU A 365 -15.81 -13.13 1.92
C LEU A 365 -16.70 -13.26 3.17
N VAL A 366 -16.15 -13.75 4.27
CA VAL A 366 -16.86 -13.85 5.55
C VAL A 366 -17.29 -12.47 6.05
N ASN A 367 -16.39 -11.49 5.96
CA ASN A 367 -16.67 -10.12 6.36
C ASN A 367 -17.76 -9.47 5.48
N GLU A 368 -17.70 -9.63 4.15
CA GLU A 368 -18.70 -9.09 3.23
C GLU A 368 -20.07 -9.74 3.44
N ALA A 369 -20.13 -11.05 3.71
CA ALA A 369 -21.38 -11.73 4.05
C ALA A 369 -22.01 -11.15 5.33
N ALA A 370 -21.19 -10.91 6.36
CA ALA A 370 -21.66 -10.26 7.58
C ALA A 370 -22.17 -8.84 7.33
N LEU A 371 -21.50 -8.07 6.46
CA LEU A 371 -21.96 -6.73 6.06
C LEU A 371 -23.28 -6.78 5.28
N PHE A 372 -23.49 -7.78 4.42
CA PHE A 372 -24.78 -7.97 3.72
C PHE A 372 -25.91 -8.29 4.70
N ALA A 373 -25.68 -9.18 5.66
CA ALA A 373 -26.65 -9.49 6.71
C ALA A 373 -26.99 -8.26 7.57
N ALA A 374 -25.97 -7.49 7.96
CA ALA A 374 -26.15 -6.27 8.75
C ALA A 374 -26.98 -5.21 8.01
N ARG A 375 -26.75 -5.00 6.70
CA ARG A 375 -27.55 -4.07 5.88
C ARG A 375 -29.03 -4.44 5.80
N LYS A 376 -29.33 -5.74 5.91
CA LYS A 376 -30.71 -6.26 5.94
C LYS A 376 -31.28 -6.37 7.36
N ASN A 377 -30.59 -5.85 8.38
CA ASN A 377 -30.95 -5.95 9.79
C ASN A 377 -31.20 -7.39 10.27
N LYS A 378 -30.49 -8.38 9.68
CA LYS A 378 -30.55 -9.78 10.11
C LYS A 378 -29.74 -9.96 11.40
N ARG A 379 -30.13 -10.93 12.23
CA ARG A 379 -29.37 -11.33 13.43
C ARG A 379 -28.33 -12.41 13.16
N LEU A 380 -28.52 -13.19 12.12
CA LEU A 380 -27.66 -14.29 11.69
C LEU A 380 -27.30 -14.12 10.22
N VAL A 381 -26.10 -14.53 9.86
CA VAL A 381 -25.65 -14.55 8.47
C VAL A 381 -26.08 -15.89 7.86
N ASP A 382 -26.81 -15.87 6.78
CA ASP A 382 -27.30 -17.07 6.08
C ASP A 382 -26.50 -17.38 4.80
N MET A 383 -26.76 -18.52 4.18
CA MET A 383 -26.06 -18.95 2.97
C MET A 383 -26.28 -17.97 1.80
N PHE A 384 -27.42 -17.31 1.74
CA PHE A 384 -27.71 -16.30 0.71
C PHE A 384 -26.79 -15.08 0.82
N ASP A 385 -26.46 -14.63 2.04
CA ASP A 385 -25.54 -13.51 2.24
C ASP A 385 -24.12 -13.87 1.80
N PHE A 386 -23.70 -15.14 1.97
CA PHE A 386 -22.42 -15.65 1.42
C PHE A 386 -22.42 -15.70 -0.10
N GLU A 387 -23.52 -16.14 -0.73
CA GLU A 387 -23.65 -16.14 -2.18
C GLU A 387 -23.55 -14.72 -2.75
N MET A 388 -24.24 -13.76 -2.12
CA MET A 388 -24.16 -12.34 -2.53
C MET A 388 -22.76 -11.75 -2.34
N ALA A 389 -22.08 -12.13 -1.27
CA ALA A 389 -20.70 -11.70 -1.01
C ALA A 389 -19.73 -12.30 -2.03
N LYS A 390 -19.88 -13.59 -2.36
CA LYS A 390 -19.12 -14.30 -3.41
C LYS A 390 -19.31 -13.61 -4.76
N ASP A 391 -20.56 -13.37 -5.14
CA ASP A 391 -20.90 -12.69 -6.39
C ASP A 391 -20.25 -11.31 -6.48
N LYS A 392 -20.29 -10.53 -5.38
CA LYS A 392 -19.66 -9.21 -5.31
C LYS A 392 -18.14 -9.28 -5.48
N ILE A 393 -17.47 -10.26 -4.87
CA ILE A 393 -16.01 -10.41 -4.94
C ILE A 393 -15.59 -10.89 -6.33
N MET A 394 -16.27 -11.90 -6.88
CA MET A 394 -15.88 -12.51 -8.15
C MET A 394 -16.29 -11.69 -9.37
N MET A 395 -17.48 -11.08 -9.35
CA MET A 395 -18.07 -10.39 -10.50
C MET A 395 -18.12 -8.85 -10.32
N GLY A 396 -17.83 -8.34 -9.12
CA GLY A 396 -17.97 -6.93 -8.80
C GLY A 396 -19.37 -6.54 -8.29
N THR A 397 -19.51 -5.27 -7.91
CA THR A 397 -20.79 -4.73 -7.42
C THR A 397 -21.83 -4.62 -8.52
N GLU A 398 -23.10 -4.95 -8.21
CA GLU A 398 -24.23 -4.72 -9.11
C GLU A 398 -24.42 -3.22 -9.41
N ARG A 399 -24.58 -2.88 -10.67
CA ARG A 399 -24.81 -1.51 -11.15
C ARG A 399 -26.28 -1.31 -11.52
N ARG A 400 -27.20 -1.51 -10.57
CA ARG A 400 -28.66 -1.38 -10.77
C ARG A 400 -29.11 0.02 -11.19
N SER A 401 -28.29 1.04 -10.96
CA SER A 401 -28.55 2.42 -11.41
C SER A 401 -28.25 2.65 -12.89
N MET A 402 -27.60 1.69 -13.56
CA MET A 402 -27.31 1.77 -14.98
C MET A 402 -28.55 1.41 -15.78
N VAL A 403 -29.10 2.38 -16.50
CA VAL A 403 -30.24 2.16 -17.38
C VAL A 403 -29.69 1.67 -18.71
N MET A 404 -29.97 0.40 -19.02
CA MET A 404 -29.70 -0.19 -20.33
C MET A 404 -30.94 0.00 -21.22
N SER A 405 -30.72 0.23 -22.52
CA SER A 405 -31.83 0.15 -23.47
C SER A 405 -32.35 -1.29 -23.59
N ASP A 406 -33.61 -1.43 -23.99
CA ASP A 406 -34.21 -2.76 -24.17
C ASP A 406 -33.46 -3.59 -25.24
N GLU A 407 -32.91 -2.92 -26.25
CA GLU A 407 -32.08 -3.55 -27.27
C GLU A 407 -30.75 -4.05 -26.70
N GLU A 408 -30.03 -3.25 -25.89
CA GLU A 408 -28.80 -3.67 -25.22
C GLU A 408 -29.06 -4.82 -24.23
N LYS A 409 -30.16 -4.74 -23.48
CA LYS A 409 -30.56 -5.80 -22.54
C LYS A 409 -30.85 -7.11 -23.28
N LYS A 410 -31.55 -7.02 -24.42
CA LYS A 410 -31.82 -8.16 -25.28
C LYS A 410 -30.55 -8.76 -25.88
N ASN A 411 -29.67 -7.91 -26.41
CA ASN A 411 -28.40 -8.34 -26.97
C ASN A 411 -27.53 -9.05 -25.91
N THR A 412 -27.43 -8.48 -24.69
CA THR A 412 -26.72 -9.10 -23.57
C THR A 412 -27.34 -10.46 -23.20
N ALA A 413 -28.66 -10.58 -23.17
CA ALA A 413 -29.34 -11.85 -22.85
C ALA A 413 -28.99 -12.96 -23.85
N TYR A 414 -28.99 -12.67 -25.15
CA TYR A 414 -28.58 -13.63 -26.16
C TYR A 414 -27.08 -13.94 -26.08
N HIS A 415 -26.25 -12.96 -25.88
CA HIS A 415 -24.81 -13.13 -25.71
C HIS A 415 -24.46 -14.09 -24.56
N GLU A 416 -24.99 -13.84 -23.37
CA GLU A 416 -24.76 -14.70 -22.19
C GLU A 416 -25.40 -16.11 -22.38
N SER A 417 -26.56 -16.18 -23.02
CA SER A 417 -27.19 -17.48 -23.36
C SER A 417 -26.34 -18.30 -24.31
N GLY A 418 -25.66 -17.64 -25.26
CA GLY A 418 -24.73 -18.30 -26.18
C GLY A 418 -23.55 -18.94 -25.43
N HIS A 419 -22.92 -18.22 -24.52
CA HIS A 419 -21.86 -18.78 -23.66
C HIS A 419 -22.35 -19.97 -22.83
N ALA A 420 -23.52 -19.84 -22.21
CA ALA A 420 -24.07 -20.84 -21.31
C ALA A 420 -24.45 -22.13 -22.05
N VAL A 421 -25.10 -22.02 -23.19
CA VAL A 421 -25.50 -23.19 -23.98
C VAL A 421 -24.28 -23.93 -24.53
N VAL A 422 -23.30 -23.23 -25.10
CA VAL A 422 -22.06 -23.86 -25.58
C VAL A 422 -21.31 -24.54 -24.44
N ALA A 423 -21.19 -23.88 -23.30
CA ALA A 423 -20.53 -24.44 -22.11
C ALA A 423 -21.23 -25.73 -21.63
N LYS A 424 -22.55 -25.77 -21.64
CA LYS A 424 -23.33 -26.90 -21.15
C LYS A 424 -23.28 -28.11 -22.07
N LEU A 425 -23.08 -27.88 -23.37
CA LEU A 425 -23.03 -28.95 -24.38
C LEU A 425 -21.63 -29.56 -24.53
N LEU A 426 -20.58 -28.88 -24.08
CA LEU A 426 -19.21 -29.35 -24.21
C LEU A 426 -18.81 -30.18 -22.98
N PRO A 427 -18.38 -31.45 -23.17
CA PRO A 427 -18.20 -32.39 -22.05
C PRO A 427 -17.05 -32.08 -21.09
N LYS A 428 -16.01 -31.34 -21.53
CA LYS A 428 -14.88 -30.95 -20.69
C LYS A 428 -14.98 -29.52 -20.17
N SER A 429 -16.06 -28.80 -20.51
CA SER A 429 -16.30 -27.44 -20.00
C SER A 429 -16.65 -27.48 -18.53
N ASP A 430 -16.21 -26.44 -17.78
CA ASP A 430 -16.62 -26.28 -16.40
C ASP A 430 -18.13 -26.04 -16.29
N PRO A 431 -18.82 -26.61 -15.27
CA PRO A 431 -20.24 -26.42 -15.07
C PRO A 431 -20.64 -24.95 -14.97
N VAL A 432 -21.73 -24.61 -15.68
CA VAL A 432 -22.32 -23.26 -15.56
C VAL A 432 -23.07 -23.18 -14.23
N HIS A 433 -22.67 -22.26 -13.39
CA HIS A 433 -23.27 -22.04 -12.07
C HIS A 433 -24.39 -21.03 -12.09
N LYS A 434 -24.20 -19.91 -12.81
CA LYS A 434 -25.13 -18.80 -12.86
C LYS A 434 -24.93 -17.99 -14.13
N VAL A 435 -26.02 -17.47 -14.70
CA VAL A 435 -26.00 -16.50 -15.79
C VAL A 435 -26.79 -15.27 -15.36
N THR A 436 -26.27 -14.09 -15.58
CA THR A 436 -26.92 -12.83 -15.22
C THR A 436 -26.71 -11.76 -16.29
N ILE A 437 -27.74 -10.95 -16.50
CA ILE A 437 -27.69 -9.76 -17.35
C ILE A 437 -27.72 -8.47 -16.53
N ILE A 438 -27.58 -8.57 -15.21
CA ILE A 438 -27.41 -7.42 -14.35
C ILE A 438 -25.97 -6.92 -14.51
N PRO A 439 -25.76 -5.65 -14.92
CA PRO A 439 -24.42 -5.11 -15.10
C PRO A 439 -23.59 -5.17 -13.81
N ARG A 440 -22.36 -5.67 -13.92
CA ARG A 440 -21.41 -5.77 -12.79
C ARG A 440 -20.02 -5.29 -13.20
N GLY A 441 -19.44 -4.41 -12.43
CA GLY A 441 -18.13 -3.85 -12.75
C GLY A 441 -18.09 -3.20 -14.14
N ARG A 442 -17.37 -3.79 -15.09
CA ARG A 442 -17.30 -3.39 -16.50
C ARG A 442 -18.14 -4.23 -17.44
N ALA A 443 -18.63 -5.37 -16.99
CA ALA A 443 -19.42 -6.30 -17.79
C ALA A 443 -20.91 -5.93 -17.74
N LEU A 444 -21.60 -6.07 -18.87
CA LEU A 444 -23.04 -5.88 -18.99
C LEU A 444 -23.81 -7.13 -18.56
N GLY A 445 -23.22 -8.32 -18.74
CA GLY A 445 -23.70 -9.60 -18.27
C GLY A 445 -22.52 -10.48 -17.85
N VAL A 446 -22.78 -11.60 -17.23
CA VAL A 446 -21.76 -12.58 -16.82
C VAL A 446 -22.34 -13.99 -16.84
N THR A 447 -21.67 -14.88 -17.57
CA THR A 447 -21.86 -16.33 -17.47
C THR A 447 -20.80 -16.92 -16.56
N MET A 448 -21.21 -17.34 -15.36
CA MET A 448 -20.29 -17.84 -14.34
C MET A 448 -20.17 -19.34 -14.41
N GLN A 449 -18.96 -19.84 -14.65
CA GLN A 449 -18.60 -21.23 -14.57
C GLN A 449 -17.78 -21.49 -13.31
N LEU A 450 -18.04 -22.59 -12.61
CA LEU A 450 -17.28 -23.01 -11.44
C LEU A 450 -16.75 -24.42 -11.66
N PRO A 451 -15.45 -24.66 -11.52
CA PRO A 451 -14.87 -25.99 -11.62
C PRO A 451 -15.36 -26.87 -10.44
N GLU A 452 -15.60 -28.15 -10.69
CA GLU A 452 -15.99 -29.12 -9.66
C GLU A 452 -14.86 -29.42 -8.68
N ALA A 453 -13.61 -29.31 -9.14
CA ALA A 453 -12.40 -29.53 -8.36
C ALA A 453 -11.28 -28.55 -8.77
N ASP A 454 -10.31 -28.35 -7.88
CA ASP A 454 -9.12 -27.56 -8.22
C ASP A 454 -8.31 -28.31 -9.30
N ARG A 455 -7.94 -27.59 -10.36
CA ARG A 455 -7.16 -28.13 -11.49
C ARG A 455 -5.76 -27.53 -11.48
N TYR A 456 -4.77 -28.41 -11.54
CA TYR A 456 -3.36 -28.04 -11.59
C TYR A 456 -2.77 -28.12 -13.01
N SER A 457 -3.49 -28.79 -13.95
CA SER A 457 -3.11 -28.90 -15.35
C SER A 457 -4.35 -28.88 -16.25
N TYR A 458 -4.17 -28.39 -17.46
CA TYR A 458 -5.22 -28.31 -18.47
C TYR A 458 -4.82 -29.17 -19.66
N ASP A 459 -5.69 -30.06 -20.09
CA ASP A 459 -5.51 -30.83 -21.33
C ASP A 459 -5.89 -30.00 -22.56
N ARG A 460 -5.43 -30.44 -23.73
CA ARG A 460 -5.67 -29.78 -25.02
C ARG A 460 -7.15 -29.58 -25.30
N ASP A 461 -7.94 -30.62 -25.07
CA ASP A 461 -9.37 -30.57 -25.38
C ASP A 461 -10.12 -29.59 -24.48
N PHE A 462 -9.75 -29.51 -23.21
CA PHE A 462 -10.31 -28.53 -22.30
C PHE A 462 -10.06 -27.09 -22.78
N LEU A 463 -8.81 -26.78 -23.19
CA LEU A 463 -8.47 -25.47 -23.72
C LEU A 463 -9.21 -25.14 -25.01
N LEU A 464 -9.32 -26.11 -25.94
CA LEU A 464 -10.06 -25.94 -27.17
C LEU A 464 -11.55 -25.68 -26.89
N GLN A 465 -12.18 -26.47 -26.00
CA GLN A 465 -13.56 -26.27 -25.63
C GLN A 465 -13.81 -24.94 -24.95
N ARG A 466 -12.86 -24.48 -24.13
CA ARG A 466 -12.94 -23.17 -23.51
C ARG A 466 -12.90 -22.03 -24.53
N ILE A 467 -12.09 -22.17 -25.59
CA ILE A 467 -12.09 -21.23 -26.72
C ILE A 467 -13.47 -21.24 -27.42
N SER A 468 -14.08 -22.42 -27.63
CA SER A 468 -15.45 -22.51 -28.19
C SER A 468 -16.49 -21.80 -27.33
N VAL A 469 -16.41 -21.93 -26.00
CA VAL A 469 -17.32 -21.24 -25.08
C VAL A 469 -17.19 -19.72 -25.21
N LEU A 470 -15.97 -19.19 -25.34
CA LEU A 470 -15.73 -17.76 -25.52
C LEU A 470 -16.36 -17.19 -26.80
N PHE A 471 -16.51 -17.98 -27.83
CA PHE A 471 -17.20 -17.56 -29.07
C PHE A 471 -18.72 -17.62 -28.98
N GLY A 472 -19.27 -18.32 -27.99
CA GLY A 472 -20.72 -18.52 -27.83
C GLY A 472 -21.52 -17.22 -27.86
N GLY A 473 -21.05 -16.19 -27.14
CA GLY A 473 -21.71 -14.88 -27.07
C GLY A 473 -21.81 -14.20 -28.45
N ARG A 474 -20.68 -14.07 -29.16
CA ARG A 474 -20.64 -13.45 -30.48
C ARG A 474 -21.53 -14.17 -31.49
N ILE A 475 -21.49 -15.48 -31.50
CA ILE A 475 -22.26 -16.28 -32.43
C ILE A 475 -23.77 -16.13 -32.16
N ALA A 476 -24.17 -16.05 -30.90
CA ALA A 476 -25.57 -15.79 -30.55
C ALA A 476 -26.02 -14.38 -31.02
N GLU A 477 -25.15 -13.33 -30.86
CA GLU A 477 -25.44 -12.02 -31.43
C GLU A 477 -25.67 -12.08 -32.96
N GLU A 478 -24.82 -12.80 -33.70
CA GLU A 478 -24.92 -12.92 -35.16
C GLU A 478 -26.19 -13.64 -35.60
N ILE A 479 -26.56 -14.76 -34.95
CA ILE A 479 -27.69 -15.60 -35.37
C ILE A 479 -29.02 -14.97 -34.97
N PHE A 480 -29.15 -14.43 -33.75
CA PHE A 480 -30.43 -13.98 -33.21
C PHE A 480 -30.68 -12.48 -33.37
N MET A 481 -29.61 -11.69 -33.33
CA MET A 481 -29.71 -10.22 -33.38
C MET A 481 -29.26 -9.65 -34.73
N HIS A 482 -28.63 -10.47 -35.58
CA HIS A 482 -28.02 -10.05 -36.86
C HIS A 482 -27.07 -8.86 -36.71
N GLN A 483 -26.41 -8.77 -35.58
CA GLN A 483 -25.52 -7.67 -35.22
C GLN A 483 -24.19 -8.21 -34.68
N MET A 484 -23.17 -7.38 -34.73
CA MET A 484 -21.87 -7.63 -34.12
C MET A 484 -21.52 -6.44 -33.21
N THR A 485 -21.43 -6.69 -31.93
CA THR A 485 -21.14 -5.63 -30.97
C THR A 485 -19.70 -5.68 -30.45
N THR A 486 -19.24 -4.59 -29.84
CA THR A 486 -17.93 -4.54 -29.17
C THR A 486 -17.92 -5.31 -27.84
N GLY A 487 -19.07 -5.81 -27.38
CA GLY A 487 -19.20 -6.58 -26.14
C GLY A 487 -18.32 -7.83 -26.11
N ALA A 488 -18.19 -8.52 -27.25
CA ALA A 488 -17.36 -9.71 -27.39
C ALA A 488 -15.84 -9.44 -27.50
N SER A 489 -15.36 -8.20 -27.39
CA SER A 489 -13.92 -7.89 -27.57
C SER A 489 -13.01 -8.62 -26.59
N ASN A 490 -13.41 -8.73 -25.34
CA ASN A 490 -12.66 -9.43 -24.30
C ASN A 490 -12.61 -10.95 -24.57
N ASP A 491 -13.68 -11.53 -25.09
CA ASP A 491 -13.74 -12.95 -25.41
C ASP A 491 -12.80 -13.29 -26.55
N PHE A 492 -12.72 -12.45 -27.59
CA PHE A 492 -11.76 -12.61 -28.68
C PHE A 492 -10.31 -12.47 -28.19
N GLU A 493 -10.03 -11.50 -27.33
CA GLU A 493 -8.69 -11.31 -26.76
C GLU A 493 -8.26 -12.56 -25.97
N ARG A 494 -9.13 -13.06 -25.10
CA ARG A 494 -8.87 -14.26 -24.29
C ARG A 494 -8.73 -15.51 -25.15
N ALA A 495 -9.60 -15.71 -26.14
CA ALA A 495 -9.54 -16.84 -27.05
C ALA A 495 -8.24 -16.84 -27.86
N THR A 496 -7.84 -15.66 -28.39
CA THR A 496 -6.59 -15.50 -29.17
C THR A 496 -5.37 -15.74 -28.30
N THR A 497 -5.34 -15.19 -27.08
CA THR A 497 -4.24 -15.42 -26.13
C THR A 497 -4.10 -16.89 -25.79
N MET A 498 -5.21 -17.56 -25.49
CA MET A 498 -5.23 -18.99 -25.17
C MET A 498 -4.76 -19.86 -26.33
N ALA A 499 -5.22 -19.60 -27.57
CA ALA A 499 -4.77 -20.30 -28.76
C ALA A 499 -3.27 -20.08 -29.01
N ARG A 500 -2.79 -18.86 -28.79
CA ARG A 500 -1.35 -18.52 -28.91
C ARG A 500 -0.51 -19.23 -27.86
N ASP A 501 -0.94 -19.29 -26.60
CA ASP A 501 -0.25 -20.02 -25.55
C ASP A 501 -0.20 -21.53 -25.82
N MET A 502 -1.29 -22.11 -26.34
CA MET A 502 -1.31 -23.52 -26.75
C MET A 502 -0.24 -23.83 -27.79
N VAL A 503 -0.07 -22.94 -28.77
CA VAL A 503 0.88 -23.12 -29.88
C VAL A 503 2.30 -22.79 -29.45
N MET A 504 2.50 -21.67 -28.76
CA MET A 504 3.84 -21.12 -28.50
C MET A 504 4.47 -21.59 -27.18
N ARG A 505 3.65 -21.84 -26.13
CA ARG A 505 4.14 -22.15 -24.77
C ARG A 505 3.94 -23.61 -24.39
N TYR A 506 2.82 -24.21 -24.78
CA TYR A 506 2.46 -25.55 -24.31
C TYR A 506 2.81 -26.65 -25.30
N GLY A 507 3.28 -26.30 -26.53
CA GLY A 507 3.63 -27.30 -27.55
C GLY A 507 2.45 -28.20 -27.97
N MET A 508 1.23 -27.65 -27.95
CA MET A 508 -0.01 -28.38 -28.24
C MET A 508 -0.43 -28.29 -29.71
N SER A 509 0.51 -27.97 -30.62
CA SER A 509 0.28 -27.92 -32.06
C SER A 509 0.92 -29.11 -32.77
N ASP A 510 0.17 -29.82 -33.59
CA ASP A 510 0.71 -30.93 -34.38
C ASP A 510 1.62 -30.43 -35.52
N LEU A 511 1.43 -29.18 -35.99
CA LEU A 511 2.21 -28.58 -37.07
C LEU A 511 3.59 -28.06 -36.58
N LEU A 512 3.62 -27.48 -35.37
CA LEU A 512 4.81 -26.85 -34.83
C LEU A 512 5.57 -27.75 -33.85
N GLY A 513 4.97 -28.86 -33.42
CA GLY A 513 5.60 -29.83 -32.51
C GLY A 513 5.74 -29.35 -31.09
N THR A 514 6.60 -30.05 -30.33
CA THR A 514 6.83 -29.85 -28.88
C THR A 514 7.91 -28.86 -28.57
N MET A 515 7.96 -27.73 -29.27
CA MET A 515 8.93 -26.65 -29.03
C MET A 515 8.25 -25.45 -28.36
N VAL A 516 8.99 -24.77 -27.51
CA VAL A 516 8.58 -23.50 -26.93
C VAL A 516 9.06 -22.36 -27.83
N TYR A 517 8.12 -21.60 -28.36
CA TYR A 517 8.35 -20.43 -29.20
C TYR A 517 8.09 -19.12 -28.46
N ALA A 518 7.80 -19.19 -27.16
CA ALA A 518 7.51 -18.01 -26.35
C ALA A 518 8.74 -17.06 -26.32
N GLU A 519 8.49 -15.80 -26.59
CA GLU A 519 9.46 -14.76 -26.28
C GLU A 519 9.68 -14.81 -24.77
N ASN A 520 10.96 -14.88 -24.33
CA ASN A 520 11.28 -14.53 -22.97
C ASN A 520 10.88 -13.07 -22.79
N GLU A 521 9.81 -12.81 -22.07
CA GLU A 521 9.51 -11.50 -21.50
C GLU A 521 10.59 -11.18 -20.44
N GLY A 522 11.86 -11.13 -20.89
CA GLY A 522 12.97 -10.63 -20.11
C GLY A 522 12.73 -9.15 -19.92
N GLU A 523 12.51 -8.79 -18.68
CA GLU A 523 12.63 -7.46 -18.09
C GLU A 523 12.26 -6.28 -19.00
N VAL A 524 11.09 -5.74 -18.78
CA VAL A 524 10.70 -4.41 -19.27
C VAL A 524 11.66 -3.39 -18.63
N PHE A 525 12.73 -3.08 -19.31
CA PHE A 525 13.65 -2.00 -18.94
C PHE A 525 12.93 -0.68 -19.22
N LEU A 526 12.43 -0.04 -18.18
CA LEU A 526 11.84 1.29 -18.21
C LEU A 526 12.84 2.28 -18.85
N GLY A 527 12.62 2.65 -20.10
CA GLY A 527 13.28 3.80 -20.70
C GLY A 527 13.97 3.64 -22.05
N ARG A 528 14.03 2.46 -22.66
CA ARG A 528 14.41 2.30 -24.07
C ARG A 528 13.37 1.45 -24.78
N SER A 529 12.91 1.89 -25.94
CA SER A 529 12.16 1.06 -26.86
C SER A 529 13.00 -0.17 -27.17
N ILE A 530 12.68 -1.28 -26.53
CA ILE A 530 13.31 -2.56 -26.82
C ILE A 530 12.80 -2.93 -28.21
N THR A 531 13.67 -2.94 -29.16
CA THR A 531 13.47 -3.67 -30.40
C THR A 531 13.15 -5.09 -29.97
N LYS A 532 11.88 -5.54 -30.11
CA LYS A 532 11.49 -6.93 -29.87
C LYS A 532 12.35 -7.78 -30.80
N THR A 533 13.41 -8.37 -30.27
CA THR A 533 14.18 -9.37 -30.98
C THR A 533 13.38 -10.66 -30.91
N THR A 534 12.58 -10.88 -31.92
CA THR A 534 11.88 -12.16 -32.12
C THR A 534 12.93 -13.20 -32.45
N ASN A 535 13.15 -14.17 -31.56
CA ASN A 535 14.09 -15.28 -31.77
C ASN A 535 13.55 -16.33 -32.78
N MET A 536 12.51 -15.97 -33.55
CA MET A 536 11.87 -16.83 -34.52
C MET A 536 12.10 -16.32 -35.93
N SER A 537 12.31 -17.23 -36.87
CA SER A 537 12.30 -16.88 -38.29
C SER A 537 10.92 -16.41 -38.75
N GLU A 538 10.86 -15.55 -39.74
CA GLU A 538 9.59 -15.07 -40.31
C GLU A 538 8.70 -16.22 -40.80
N ALA A 539 9.31 -17.26 -41.39
CA ALA A 539 8.60 -18.46 -41.81
C ALA A 539 7.96 -19.24 -40.64
N THR A 540 8.62 -19.27 -39.48
CA THR A 540 8.06 -19.89 -38.28
C THR A 540 6.92 -19.03 -37.72
N MET A 541 7.05 -17.72 -37.72
CA MET A 541 6.00 -16.80 -37.27
C MET A 541 4.72 -16.92 -38.11
N GLN A 542 4.88 -17.02 -39.45
CA GLN A 542 3.75 -17.27 -40.34
C GLN A 542 3.03 -18.61 -40.05
N LYS A 543 3.81 -19.66 -39.71
CA LYS A 543 3.22 -20.96 -39.31
C LYS A 543 2.47 -20.84 -37.96
N VAL A 544 3.02 -20.11 -37.00
CA VAL A 544 2.33 -19.84 -35.70
C VAL A 544 1.01 -19.12 -35.95
N ASP A 545 1.03 -18.04 -36.73
CA ASP A 545 -0.19 -17.29 -37.03
C ASP A 545 -1.24 -18.12 -37.78
N SER A 546 -0.80 -18.95 -38.75
CA SER A 546 -1.70 -19.85 -39.47
C SER A 546 -2.32 -20.91 -38.56
N GLU A 547 -1.56 -21.46 -37.62
CA GLU A 547 -2.03 -22.47 -36.67
C GLU A 547 -2.98 -21.88 -35.61
N VAL A 548 -2.64 -20.72 -35.07
CA VAL A 548 -3.52 -19.96 -34.15
C VAL A 548 -4.88 -19.68 -34.83
N ARG A 549 -4.82 -19.18 -36.08
CA ARG A 549 -6.03 -18.93 -36.87
C ARG A 549 -6.82 -20.20 -37.11
N ARG A 550 -6.16 -21.31 -37.47
CA ARG A 550 -6.81 -22.61 -37.66
C ARG A 550 -7.58 -23.06 -36.43
N ILE A 551 -6.95 -22.96 -35.24
CA ILE A 551 -7.59 -23.31 -33.97
C ILE A 551 -8.84 -22.44 -33.75
N ILE A 552 -8.71 -21.14 -33.92
CA ILE A 552 -9.80 -20.16 -33.72
C ILE A 552 -10.95 -20.46 -34.68
N ASP A 553 -10.68 -20.60 -35.97
CA ASP A 553 -11.71 -20.85 -37.00
C ASP A 553 -12.40 -22.18 -36.79
N GLU A 554 -11.68 -23.20 -36.33
CA GLU A 554 -12.24 -24.52 -36.03
C GLU A 554 -13.16 -24.46 -34.81
N GLN A 555 -12.73 -23.84 -33.72
CA GLN A 555 -13.53 -23.72 -32.49
C GLN A 555 -14.75 -22.80 -32.71
N TYR A 556 -14.60 -21.76 -33.52
CA TYR A 556 -15.73 -20.92 -33.93
C TYR A 556 -16.82 -21.71 -34.70
N ARG A 557 -16.41 -22.57 -35.66
CA ARG A 557 -17.33 -23.42 -36.39
C ARG A 557 -18.05 -24.44 -35.50
N ILE A 558 -17.34 -25.03 -34.54
CA ILE A 558 -17.92 -25.95 -33.54
C ILE A 558 -18.96 -25.23 -32.70
N ALA A 559 -18.62 -24.09 -32.14
CA ALA A 559 -19.54 -23.30 -31.32
C ALA A 559 -20.78 -22.85 -32.12
N ARG A 560 -20.57 -22.42 -33.38
CA ARG A 560 -21.66 -22.03 -34.28
C ARG A 560 -22.65 -23.16 -34.53
N LYS A 561 -22.15 -24.35 -34.86
CA LYS A 561 -22.96 -25.52 -35.04
C LYS A 561 -23.76 -25.87 -33.78
N LEU A 562 -23.12 -25.81 -32.60
CA LEU A 562 -23.80 -26.08 -31.32
C LEU A 562 -24.96 -25.11 -31.05
N ILE A 563 -24.82 -23.85 -31.40
CA ILE A 563 -25.87 -22.84 -31.23
C ILE A 563 -26.99 -23.05 -32.28
N GLU A 564 -26.64 -23.28 -33.54
CA GLU A 564 -27.62 -23.56 -34.62
C GLU A 564 -28.46 -24.81 -34.32
N ASP A 565 -27.81 -25.91 -33.87
CA ASP A 565 -28.48 -27.16 -33.50
C ASP A 565 -29.35 -27.04 -32.23
N ASN A 566 -29.14 -26.00 -31.39
CA ASN A 566 -29.87 -25.77 -30.13
C ASN A 566 -30.54 -24.40 -30.08
N HIS A 567 -30.96 -23.88 -31.21
CA HIS A 567 -31.58 -22.56 -31.37
C HIS A 567 -32.69 -22.29 -30.35
N ASP A 568 -33.62 -23.24 -30.16
CA ASP A 568 -34.75 -23.10 -29.23
C ASP A 568 -34.32 -22.95 -27.76
N LYS A 569 -33.22 -23.61 -27.36
CA LYS A 569 -32.69 -23.53 -26.00
C LYS A 569 -32.05 -22.16 -25.72
N VAL A 570 -31.32 -21.63 -26.70
CA VAL A 570 -30.75 -20.28 -26.60
C VAL A 570 -31.86 -19.24 -26.50
N GLU A 571 -32.90 -19.37 -27.34
CA GLU A 571 -34.05 -18.47 -27.33
C GLU A 571 -34.82 -18.52 -26.00
N LEU A 572 -35.09 -19.73 -25.48
CA LEU A 572 -35.76 -19.92 -24.20
C LEU A 572 -34.92 -19.34 -23.05
N MET A 573 -33.61 -19.57 -23.06
CA MET A 573 -32.69 -19.04 -22.04
C MET A 573 -32.64 -17.51 -22.07
N ALA A 574 -32.54 -16.91 -23.26
CA ALA A 574 -32.53 -15.45 -23.40
C ALA A 574 -33.87 -14.83 -22.94
N LYS A 575 -35.02 -15.43 -23.27
CA LYS A 575 -36.31 -14.97 -22.78
C LYS A 575 -36.41 -15.05 -21.25
N THR A 576 -35.97 -16.15 -20.67
CA THR A 576 -35.94 -16.32 -19.21
C THR A 576 -35.03 -15.30 -18.53
N LEU A 577 -33.85 -14.98 -19.12
CA LEU A 577 -32.95 -13.93 -18.62
C LEU A 577 -33.58 -12.55 -18.71
N LEU A 578 -34.33 -12.24 -19.76
CA LEU A 578 -35.04 -10.97 -19.89
C LEU A 578 -36.12 -10.79 -18.82
N GLU A 579 -36.77 -11.90 -18.41
CA GLU A 579 -37.80 -11.87 -17.37
C GLU A 579 -37.23 -11.87 -15.95
N TRP A 580 -36.22 -12.69 -15.67
CA TRP A 580 -35.71 -12.90 -14.31
C TRP A 580 -34.37 -12.24 -14.02
N GLU A 581 -33.72 -11.70 -15.04
CA GLU A 581 -32.39 -11.04 -15.00
C GLU A 581 -31.23 -11.95 -14.55
N THR A 582 -31.51 -13.04 -13.86
CA THR A 582 -30.52 -14.01 -13.38
C THR A 582 -31.14 -15.41 -13.34
N ILE A 583 -30.42 -16.42 -13.81
CA ILE A 583 -30.78 -17.82 -13.76
C ILE A 583 -29.68 -18.66 -13.11
N ASP A 584 -30.06 -19.63 -12.29
CA ASP A 584 -29.16 -20.56 -11.60
C ASP A 584 -28.93 -21.87 -12.39
N ALA A 585 -28.00 -22.69 -11.88
CA ALA A 585 -27.64 -23.97 -12.50
C ALA A 585 -28.84 -24.93 -12.69
N ASP A 586 -29.79 -24.94 -11.73
CA ASP A 586 -30.97 -25.80 -11.78
C ASP A 586 -31.93 -25.37 -12.89
N GLN A 587 -32.12 -24.07 -13.07
CA GLN A 587 -32.96 -23.48 -14.14
C GLN A 587 -32.33 -23.67 -15.51
N ILE A 588 -31.01 -23.53 -15.61
CA ILE A 588 -30.23 -23.79 -16.82
C ILE A 588 -30.39 -25.27 -17.22
N GLU A 589 -30.32 -26.19 -16.25
CA GLU A 589 -30.52 -27.62 -16.53
C GLU A 589 -31.94 -27.93 -17.05
N ASP A 590 -32.99 -27.32 -16.46
CA ASP A 590 -34.36 -27.47 -16.93
C ASP A 590 -34.49 -27.01 -18.40
N ILE A 591 -33.93 -25.84 -18.76
CA ILE A 591 -33.94 -25.32 -20.14
C ILE A 591 -33.19 -26.26 -21.08
N MET A 592 -32.02 -26.76 -20.69
CA MET A 592 -31.23 -27.68 -21.53
C MET A 592 -31.93 -29.02 -21.79
N GLN A 593 -32.80 -29.44 -20.87
CA GLN A 593 -33.63 -30.63 -21.02
C GLN A 593 -34.97 -30.36 -21.75
N GLY A 594 -35.17 -29.11 -22.21
CA GLY A 594 -36.43 -28.72 -22.91
C GLY A 594 -37.63 -28.60 -21.97
N ARG A 595 -37.43 -28.50 -20.68
CA ARG A 595 -38.47 -28.27 -19.68
C ARG A 595 -38.64 -26.79 -19.37
N PRO A 596 -39.85 -26.32 -19.01
CA PRO A 596 -39.99 -24.95 -18.50
C PRO A 596 -39.13 -24.79 -17.24
N PRO A 597 -38.36 -23.70 -17.14
CA PRO A 597 -37.51 -23.49 -15.99
C PRO A 597 -38.33 -23.29 -14.72
N ARG A 598 -37.88 -23.86 -13.60
CA ARG A 598 -38.54 -23.67 -12.31
C ARG A 598 -38.43 -22.19 -11.86
N PRO A 599 -39.45 -21.67 -11.14
CA PRO A 599 -39.48 -20.28 -10.76
C PRO A 599 -38.26 -19.90 -9.87
N PRO A 600 -37.81 -18.64 -9.90
CA PRO A 600 -36.73 -18.18 -9.04
C PRO A 600 -37.00 -18.46 -7.55
N LYS A 601 -36.00 -18.92 -6.81
CA LYS A 601 -36.11 -19.10 -5.38
C LYS A 601 -36.41 -17.73 -4.74
N PRO A 602 -37.40 -17.62 -3.82
CA PRO A 602 -37.75 -16.34 -3.23
C PRO A 602 -36.50 -15.74 -2.54
N THR A 603 -36.06 -14.61 -3.03
CA THR A 603 -34.97 -13.82 -2.44
C THR A 603 -35.42 -13.30 -1.08
N GLY A 604 -35.07 -14.00 0.01
CA GLY A 604 -35.24 -13.59 1.40
C GLY A 604 -36.67 -13.28 1.79
N ALA A 605 -37.24 -14.01 2.72
CA ALA A 605 -38.54 -13.72 3.28
C ALA A 605 -38.64 -12.25 3.68
N THR A 606 -39.54 -11.51 3.03
CA THR A 606 -40.05 -10.25 3.57
C THR A 606 -40.46 -10.53 5.01
N PRO A 607 -40.04 -9.73 6.02
CA PRO A 607 -40.50 -9.93 7.39
C PRO A 607 -42.02 -9.95 7.34
N ALA A 608 -42.63 -11.04 7.84
CA ALA A 608 -44.07 -11.09 8.01
C ALA A 608 -44.50 -9.80 8.74
N GLN A 609 -45.33 -9.01 8.09
CA GLN A 609 -45.96 -7.88 8.77
C GLN A 609 -46.59 -8.46 10.03
N PRO A 610 -46.38 -7.84 11.20
CA PRO A 610 -47.09 -8.26 12.39
C PRO A 610 -48.60 -8.16 12.07
N SER A 611 -49.30 -9.29 12.10
CA SER A 611 -50.74 -9.35 12.01
C SER A 611 -51.30 -8.36 13.04
N GLY A 612 -51.93 -7.30 12.55
CA GLY A 612 -52.59 -6.33 13.39
C GLY A 612 -53.62 -7.07 14.29
N PRO A 613 -53.87 -6.57 15.47
CA PRO A 613 -54.81 -7.21 16.40
C PRO A 613 -56.19 -7.32 15.72
N THR A 614 -56.73 -8.52 15.70
CA THR A 614 -58.09 -8.84 15.31
C THR A 614 -59.06 -7.92 16.09
N PRO A 615 -60.04 -7.24 15.44
CA PRO A 615 -60.98 -6.43 16.17
C PRO A 615 -61.74 -7.32 17.15
N GLY A 616 -61.60 -7.02 18.45
CA GLY A 616 -62.23 -7.74 19.53
C GLY A 616 -63.74 -7.71 19.41
N ALA A 617 -64.36 -8.86 19.64
CA ALA A 617 -65.78 -9.02 19.81
C ALA A 617 -66.27 -8.10 20.92
N THR A 618 -67.27 -7.30 20.60
CA THR A 618 -68.07 -6.51 21.54
C THR A 618 -68.76 -7.41 22.55
N THR A 619 -68.32 -7.39 23.78
CA THR A 619 -69.10 -7.92 24.96
C THR A 619 -70.05 -6.85 25.46
N GLU A 620 -71.35 -7.12 25.35
CA GLU A 620 -72.41 -6.37 25.99
C GLU A 620 -72.24 -6.34 27.54
N PRO A 621 -72.60 -5.27 28.21
CA PRO A 621 -72.55 -5.22 29.66
C PRO A 621 -73.82 -5.88 30.25
N THR A 622 -73.65 -7.02 30.93
CA THR A 622 -74.68 -7.59 31.79
C THR A 622 -74.87 -6.73 33.02
N ALA A 623 -76.12 -6.27 33.18
CA ALA A 623 -76.61 -5.58 34.36
C ALA A 623 -76.57 -6.45 35.61
N ASN A 624 -76.12 -5.89 36.71
CA ASN A 624 -76.17 -6.47 38.05
C ASN A 624 -77.44 -6.05 38.73
N PRO A 625 -78.27 -6.95 39.32
CA PRO A 625 -79.35 -6.56 40.25
C PRO A 625 -78.89 -6.78 41.68
N ALA A 626 -79.24 -5.80 42.54
CA ALA A 626 -79.31 -5.69 44.00
C ALA A 626 -77.99 -5.50 44.75
#